data_cfed7be66d47fd37ab402ef900bd9f66
#
_entry.id   cfed7be66d47fd37ab402ef900bd9f66
#
_cell.length_a   1.000
_cell.length_b   1.000
_cell.length_c   1.000
_cell.angle_alpha   90.00
_cell.angle_beta   90.00
_cell.angle_gamma   90.00
#
_symmetry.space_group_name_H-M   'P 1'
#
loop_
_entity.id
_entity.type
_entity.pdbx_description
1 polymer ?
#
loop_
_entity_poly.entity_id
_entity_poly.type
_entity_poly.pdbx_seq_one_letter_code
_entity_poly.pdbx_strand_id
1 'polypeptide(L)'
;MAPHIPRSILVIDDEPSFVRALTRLLQRDGYVVETAGNGRDGLAALQRQRYDVILCDLRMPELDGRAFYAHLQQRAPSLCQRVIFLTGDSSAADNQAFFAQCGRPWLDKPCSTAAIRRAIAQVLERARRAPQLPCKC
;
A
#
# COMPACT_ATOMS: atom_id res chain seq x y z
N MET A 1 20.50 -23.83 -0.41
CA MET A 1 20.03 -22.45 -0.58
C MET A 1 18.50 -22.44 -0.68
N ALA A 2 17.87 -21.71 0.19
CA ALA A 2 16.41 -21.63 0.15
C ALA A 2 15.95 -20.95 -1.15
N PRO A 3 14.88 -21.42 -1.80
CA PRO A 3 14.36 -20.75 -2.98
C PRO A 3 13.93 -19.34 -2.62
N HIS A 4 14.25 -18.39 -3.49
CA HIS A 4 13.84 -17.01 -3.31
C HIS A 4 12.36 -16.89 -3.66
N ILE A 5 11.54 -16.59 -2.64
CA ILE A 5 10.11 -16.36 -2.85
C ILE A 5 9.92 -14.88 -3.20
N PRO A 6 9.41 -14.57 -4.40
CA PRO A 6 9.18 -13.16 -4.75
C PRO A 6 8.22 -12.50 -3.79
N ARG A 7 8.49 -11.25 -3.47
CA ARG A 7 7.57 -10.47 -2.66
C ARG A 7 6.41 -9.97 -3.51
N SER A 8 5.26 -9.85 -2.88
CA SER A 8 4.03 -9.45 -3.57
C SER A 8 3.57 -8.07 -3.13
N ILE A 9 3.07 -7.31 -4.10
CA ILE A 9 2.58 -5.96 -3.88
C ILE A 9 1.18 -5.85 -4.44
N LEU A 10 0.27 -5.30 -3.64
CA LEU A 10 -1.09 -4.97 -4.08
C LEU A 10 -1.13 -3.47 -4.37
N VAL A 11 -1.54 -3.11 -5.58
CA VAL A 11 -1.73 -1.71 -5.98
C VAL A 11 -3.22 -1.44 -6.08
N ILE A 12 -3.71 -0.51 -5.26
CA ILE A 12 -5.12 -0.14 -5.24
C ILE A 12 -5.24 1.30 -5.72
N ASP A 13 -5.70 1.47 -6.96
CA ASP A 13 -5.79 2.79 -7.60
C ASP A 13 -6.73 2.68 -8.80
N ASP A 14 -7.54 3.70 -9.03
CA ASP A 14 -8.53 3.70 -10.10
C ASP A 14 -8.04 4.34 -11.41
N GLU A 15 -6.79 4.80 -11.46
CA GLU A 15 -6.22 5.48 -12.61
C GLU A 15 -5.41 4.50 -13.47
N PRO A 16 -5.97 4.02 -14.61
CA PRO A 16 -5.34 2.91 -15.34
C PRO A 16 -3.93 3.18 -15.83
N SER A 17 -3.65 4.39 -16.31
CA SER A 17 -2.31 4.72 -16.82
C SER A 17 -1.25 4.69 -15.72
N PHE A 18 -1.59 5.21 -14.55
CA PHE A 18 -0.70 5.18 -13.39
C PHE A 18 -0.45 3.74 -12.93
N VAL A 19 -1.52 2.95 -12.84
CA VAL A 19 -1.43 1.56 -12.42
C VAL A 19 -0.54 0.75 -13.37
N ARG A 20 -0.70 0.94 -14.68
CA ARG A 20 0.12 0.23 -15.66
C ARG A 20 1.60 0.58 -15.53
N ALA A 21 1.91 1.86 -15.40
CA ALA A 21 3.29 2.31 -15.27
C ALA A 21 3.93 1.78 -13.99
N LEU A 22 3.20 1.88 -12.89
CA LEU A 22 3.66 1.40 -11.59
C LEU A 22 3.85 -0.12 -11.60
N THR A 23 2.92 -0.85 -12.18
CA THR A 23 3.02 -2.32 -12.27
C THR A 23 4.27 -2.75 -13.04
N ARG A 24 4.55 -2.08 -14.17
CA ARG A 24 5.75 -2.41 -14.96
C ARG A 24 7.03 -2.16 -14.18
N LEU A 25 7.08 -1.03 -13.46
CA LEU A 25 8.24 -0.70 -12.64
C LEU A 25 8.48 -1.77 -11.58
N LEU A 26 7.43 -2.14 -10.87
CA LEU A 26 7.54 -3.09 -9.77
C LEU A 26 7.86 -4.50 -10.26
N GLN A 27 7.29 -4.91 -11.39
CA GLN A 27 7.63 -6.19 -12.01
C GLN A 27 9.08 -6.26 -12.43
N ARG A 28 9.63 -5.17 -12.95
CA ARG A 28 11.06 -5.10 -13.30
C ARG A 28 11.94 -5.26 -12.06
N ASP A 29 11.47 -4.79 -10.93
CA ASP A 29 12.20 -4.90 -9.66
C ASP A 29 12.04 -6.30 -9.02
N GLY A 30 11.30 -7.20 -9.68
CA GLY A 30 11.16 -8.58 -9.22
C GLY A 30 9.95 -8.87 -8.37
N TYR A 31 9.05 -7.90 -8.20
CA TYR A 31 7.84 -8.12 -7.40
C TYR A 31 6.74 -8.77 -8.22
N VAL A 32 5.93 -9.58 -7.55
CA VAL A 32 4.66 -10.05 -8.08
C VAL A 32 3.62 -8.97 -7.75
N VAL A 33 2.92 -8.47 -8.75
CA VAL A 33 2.01 -7.34 -8.59
C VAL A 33 0.58 -7.76 -8.91
N GLU A 34 -0.33 -7.43 -8.02
CA GLU A 34 -1.75 -7.55 -8.26
C GLU A 34 -2.38 -6.17 -8.11
N THR A 35 -3.45 -5.89 -8.85
CA THR A 35 -4.08 -4.58 -8.87
C THR A 35 -5.55 -4.66 -8.52
N ALA A 36 -6.07 -3.57 -7.94
CA ALA A 36 -7.48 -3.41 -7.63
C ALA A 36 -7.86 -1.96 -7.96
N GLY A 37 -9.04 -1.75 -8.50
CA GLY A 37 -9.49 -0.43 -8.94
C GLY A 37 -10.19 0.40 -7.88
N ASN A 38 -10.43 -0.17 -6.70
CA ASN A 38 -11.08 0.53 -5.59
C ASN A 38 -10.80 -0.21 -4.29
N GLY A 39 -11.19 0.42 -3.17
CA GLY A 39 -10.90 -0.16 -1.86
C GLY A 39 -11.64 -1.47 -1.59
N ARG A 40 -12.84 -1.61 -2.14
CA ARG A 40 -13.61 -2.85 -1.96
C ARG A 40 -12.91 -4.04 -2.62
N ASP A 41 -12.46 -3.86 -3.86
CA ASP A 41 -11.71 -4.90 -4.56
C ASP A 41 -10.36 -5.16 -3.88
N GLY A 42 -9.77 -4.12 -3.31
CA GLY A 42 -8.55 -4.26 -2.52
C GLY A 42 -8.76 -5.14 -1.29
N LEU A 43 -9.85 -4.94 -0.57
CA LEU A 43 -10.18 -5.79 0.58
C LEU A 43 -10.43 -7.22 0.15
N ALA A 44 -11.11 -7.42 -0.98
CA ALA A 44 -11.34 -8.77 -1.51
C ALA A 44 -10.02 -9.47 -1.84
N ALA A 45 -9.08 -8.74 -2.44
CA ALA A 45 -7.76 -9.30 -2.75
C ALA A 45 -7.04 -9.75 -1.48
N LEU A 46 -7.13 -8.98 -0.41
CA LEU A 46 -6.50 -9.32 0.87
C LEU A 46 -7.09 -10.55 1.53
N GLN A 47 -8.33 -10.89 1.20
CA GLN A 47 -8.94 -12.12 1.69
C GLN A 47 -8.43 -13.36 0.95
N ARG A 48 -7.94 -13.18 -0.29
CA ARG A 48 -7.49 -14.31 -1.10
C ARG A 48 -6.02 -14.67 -0.85
N GLN A 49 -5.18 -13.66 -0.57
CA GLN A 49 -3.75 -13.93 -0.32
C GLN A 49 -3.12 -12.80 0.48
N ARG A 50 -1.90 -13.04 0.95
CA ARG A 50 -1.11 -12.04 1.65
C ARG A 50 -0.29 -11.23 0.65
N TYR A 51 -0.08 -9.96 1.00
CA TYR A 51 0.81 -9.07 0.25
C TYR A 51 1.84 -8.48 1.22
N ASP A 52 3.06 -8.29 0.72
CA ASP A 52 4.13 -7.73 1.53
C ASP A 52 4.01 -6.21 1.66
N VAL A 53 3.48 -5.56 0.61
CA VAL A 53 3.27 -4.11 0.57
C VAL A 53 1.93 -3.83 -0.10
N ILE A 54 1.24 -2.81 0.39
CA ILE A 54 -0.03 -2.35 -0.17
C ILE A 54 0.13 -0.87 -0.52
N LEU A 55 0.03 -0.56 -1.81
CA LEU A 55 0.03 0.83 -2.29
C LEU A 55 -1.41 1.22 -2.56
N CYS A 56 -1.91 2.24 -1.87
CA CYS A 56 -3.33 2.57 -1.90
C CYS A 56 -3.55 4.06 -2.15
N ASP A 57 -4.29 4.39 -3.19
CA ASP A 57 -4.72 5.76 -3.46
C ASP A 57 -5.73 6.20 -2.40
N LEU A 58 -5.69 7.46 -2.02
CA LEU A 58 -6.67 8.01 -1.08
C LEU A 58 -8.03 8.24 -1.71
N ARG A 59 -8.06 8.64 -2.98
CA ARG A 59 -9.33 8.96 -3.67
C ARG A 59 -9.67 7.90 -4.70
N MET A 60 -10.72 7.15 -4.40
CA MET A 60 -11.21 6.11 -5.29
C MET A 60 -12.72 6.01 -5.16
N PRO A 61 -13.41 5.53 -6.21
CA PRO A 61 -14.85 5.29 -6.11
C PRO A 61 -15.15 4.14 -5.16
N GLU A 62 -16.37 4.07 -4.71
CA GLU A 62 -16.95 3.03 -3.86
C GLU A 62 -16.39 3.02 -2.45
N LEU A 63 -15.13 2.67 -2.28
CA LEU A 63 -14.46 2.66 -0.98
C LEU A 63 -13.09 3.32 -1.16
N ASP A 64 -12.91 4.51 -0.58
CA ASP A 64 -11.65 5.25 -0.71
C ASP A 64 -10.55 4.70 0.22
N GLY A 65 -9.35 5.30 0.12
CA GLY A 65 -8.20 4.82 0.87
C GLY A 65 -8.35 4.94 2.37
N ARG A 66 -9.03 5.98 2.86
CA ARG A 66 -9.24 6.15 4.29
C ARG A 66 -10.17 5.09 4.85
N ALA A 67 -11.27 4.83 4.14
CA ALA A 67 -12.21 3.79 4.52
C ALA A 67 -11.57 2.41 4.44
N PHE A 68 -10.77 2.18 3.39
CA PHE A 68 -10.00 0.94 3.27
C PHE A 68 -9.11 0.73 4.50
N TYR A 69 -8.38 1.77 4.89
CA TYR A 69 -7.48 1.68 6.05
C TYR A 69 -8.24 1.44 7.35
N ALA A 70 -9.40 2.09 7.50
CA ALA A 70 -10.25 1.87 8.68
C ALA A 70 -10.71 0.41 8.78
N HIS A 71 -11.04 -0.20 7.64
CA HIS A 71 -11.36 -1.63 7.61
C HIS A 71 -10.18 -2.50 8.06
N LEU A 72 -8.98 -2.15 7.61
CA LEU A 72 -7.78 -2.90 8.02
C LEU A 72 -7.55 -2.79 9.52
N GLN A 73 -7.72 -1.60 10.08
CA GLN A 73 -7.54 -1.39 11.52
C GLN A 73 -8.46 -2.28 12.34
N GLN A 74 -9.67 -2.51 11.87
CA GLN A 74 -10.65 -3.32 12.58
C GLN A 74 -10.48 -4.82 12.35
N ARG A 75 -10.17 -5.22 11.11
CA ARG A 75 -10.24 -6.63 10.72
C ARG A 75 -8.89 -7.31 10.56
N ALA A 76 -7.87 -6.54 10.19
CA ALA A 76 -6.55 -7.11 9.95
C ALA A 76 -5.48 -6.08 10.32
N PRO A 77 -5.41 -5.69 11.61
CA PRO A 77 -4.54 -4.59 12.04
C PRO A 77 -3.06 -4.83 11.72
N SER A 78 -2.61 -6.07 11.65
CA SER A 78 -1.22 -6.36 11.28
C SER A 78 -0.88 -5.89 9.86
N LEU A 79 -1.87 -5.77 8.98
CA LEU A 79 -1.65 -5.31 7.60
C LEU A 79 -1.49 -3.79 7.51
N CYS A 80 -1.89 -3.06 8.53
CA CYS A 80 -1.76 -1.60 8.54
C CYS A 80 -0.31 -1.16 8.37
N GLN A 81 0.63 -1.94 8.88
CA GLN A 81 2.06 -1.63 8.79
C GLN A 81 2.61 -1.76 7.36
N ARG A 82 1.84 -2.34 6.45
CA ARG A 82 2.27 -2.60 5.07
C ARG A 82 1.76 -1.56 4.09
N VAL A 83 0.93 -0.63 4.54
CA VAL A 83 0.25 0.33 3.66
C VAL A 83 1.10 1.56 3.41
N ILE A 84 1.23 1.92 2.13
CA ILE A 84 1.78 3.19 1.67
C ILE A 84 0.67 3.88 0.89
N PHE A 85 0.34 5.12 1.25
CA PHE A 85 -0.70 5.86 0.54
C PHE A 85 -0.14 6.62 -0.65
N LEU A 86 -0.97 6.75 -1.68
CA LEU A 86 -0.69 7.56 -2.86
C LEU A 86 -1.72 8.68 -2.88
N THR A 87 -1.29 9.90 -3.15
CA THR A 87 -2.21 11.04 -3.16
C THR A 87 -1.81 12.07 -4.21
N GLY A 88 -2.81 12.66 -4.84
CA GLY A 88 -2.56 13.80 -5.74
C GLY A 88 -2.45 15.13 -5.01
N ASP A 89 -2.76 15.17 -3.72
CA ASP A 89 -2.72 16.40 -2.94
C ASP A 89 -2.48 16.14 -1.46
N SER A 90 -1.20 15.96 -1.10
CA SER A 90 -0.82 15.76 0.29
C SER A 90 -0.95 17.04 1.12
N SER A 91 -1.01 18.21 0.46
CA SER A 91 -1.10 19.50 1.15
C SER A 91 -2.51 19.82 1.63
N ALA A 92 -3.54 19.13 1.15
CA ALA A 92 -4.90 19.33 1.61
C ALA A 92 -4.98 19.09 3.13
N ALA A 93 -5.64 20.00 3.84
CA ALA A 93 -5.64 19.96 5.31
C ALA A 93 -6.18 18.65 5.88
N ASP A 94 -7.25 18.12 5.30
CA ASP A 94 -7.83 16.86 5.76
C ASP A 94 -6.94 15.66 5.46
N ASN A 95 -6.18 15.69 4.36
CA ASN A 95 -5.20 14.64 4.05
C ASN A 95 -4.04 14.69 5.04
N GLN A 96 -3.55 15.88 5.35
CA GLN A 96 -2.48 16.03 6.34
C GLN A 96 -2.93 15.54 7.72
N ALA A 97 -4.14 15.87 8.11
CA ALA A 97 -4.69 15.39 9.38
C ALA A 97 -4.78 13.87 9.42
N PHE A 98 -5.22 13.27 8.32
CA PHE A 98 -5.29 11.81 8.21
C PHE A 98 -3.91 11.17 8.35
N PHE A 99 -2.91 11.68 7.63
CA PHE A 99 -1.56 11.12 7.69
C PHE A 99 -0.93 11.30 9.07
N ALA A 100 -1.16 12.44 9.72
CA ALA A 100 -0.68 12.67 11.07
C ALA A 100 -1.29 11.68 12.06
N GLN A 101 -2.56 11.36 11.88
CA GLN A 101 -3.28 10.44 12.76
C GLN A 101 -2.87 8.99 12.55
N CYS A 102 -2.73 8.55 11.30
CA CYS A 102 -2.43 7.15 11.00
C CYS A 102 -0.93 6.83 11.05
N GLY A 103 -0.08 7.84 10.88
CA GLY A 103 1.38 7.64 10.91
C GLY A 103 1.94 6.83 9.77
N ARG A 104 1.17 6.63 8.70
CA ARG A 104 1.64 5.83 7.58
C ARG A 104 2.36 6.68 6.54
N PRO A 105 3.34 6.10 5.81
CA PRO A 105 4.01 6.82 4.73
C PRO A 105 3.06 7.12 3.57
N TRP A 106 3.32 8.20 2.87
CA TRP A 106 2.57 8.55 1.67
C TRP A 106 3.51 9.08 0.60
N LEU A 107 3.06 9.02 -0.65
CA LEU A 107 3.77 9.56 -1.81
C LEU A 107 2.83 10.44 -2.59
N ASP A 108 3.34 11.60 -3.04
CA ASP A 108 2.56 12.49 -3.91
C ASP A 108 2.64 12.00 -5.35
N LYS A 109 1.52 12.08 -6.06
CA LYS A 109 1.50 11.82 -7.50
C LYS A 109 1.75 13.12 -8.26
N PRO A 110 2.59 13.11 -9.27
CA PRO A 110 3.42 12.01 -9.74
C PRO A 110 4.60 11.74 -8.81
N CYS A 111 4.90 10.46 -8.59
CA CYS A 111 6.03 10.07 -7.74
C CYS A 111 7.21 9.62 -8.58
N SER A 112 8.42 9.94 -8.12
CA SER A 112 9.62 9.44 -8.77
C SER A 112 9.81 7.96 -8.49
N THR A 113 10.48 7.27 -9.40
CA THR A 113 10.85 5.88 -9.22
C THR A 113 11.64 5.67 -7.93
N ALA A 114 12.56 6.59 -7.65
CA ALA A 114 13.38 6.52 -6.44
C ALA A 114 12.55 6.64 -5.17
N ALA A 115 11.54 7.53 -5.16
CA ALA A 115 10.67 7.69 -4.00
C ALA A 115 9.83 6.44 -3.74
N ILE A 116 9.30 5.84 -4.80
CA ILE A 116 8.51 4.61 -4.70
C ILE A 116 9.38 3.48 -4.14
N ARG A 117 10.55 3.28 -4.70
CA ARG A 117 11.47 2.23 -4.25
C ARG A 117 11.88 2.41 -2.79
N ARG A 118 12.15 3.65 -2.38
CA ARG A 118 12.54 3.95 -1.01
C ARG A 118 11.43 3.65 -0.03
N ALA A 119 10.20 4.04 -0.36
CA ALA A 119 9.05 3.79 0.51
C ALA A 119 8.81 2.29 0.68
N ILE A 120 8.85 1.53 -0.41
CA ILE A 120 8.69 0.08 -0.37
C ILE A 120 9.80 -0.57 0.47
N ALA A 121 11.04 -0.15 0.26
CA ALA A 121 12.17 -0.70 1.01
C ALA A 121 12.02 -0.45 2.51
N GLN A 122 11.54 0.72 2.91
CA GLN A 122 11.30 1.03 4.32
C GLN A 122 10.23 0.14 4.93
N VAL A 123 9.14 -0.10 4.22
CA VAL A 123 8.08 -0.98 4.71
C VAL A 123 8.60 -2.41 4.87
N LEU A 124 9.33 -2.91 3.87
CA LEU A 124 9.91 -4.25 3.92
C LEU A 124 10.93 -4.40 5.04
N GLU A 125 11.75 -3.38 5.26
CA GLU A 125 12.77 -3.40 6.30
C GLU A 125 12.13 -3.41 7.69
N ARG A 126 11.08 -2.63 7.91
CA ARG A 126 10.38 -2.63 9.19
C ARG A 126 9.70 -3.96 9.46
N ALA A 127 9.07 -4.56 8.44
CA ALA A 127 8.45 -5.86 8.59
C ALA A 127 9.47 -6.95 8.95
N ARG A 128 10.67 -6.84 8.37
CA ARG A 128 11.75 -7.79 8.63
C ARG A 128 12.30 -7.66 10.05
N ARG A 129 12.35 -6.43 10.59
CA ARG A 129 12.89 -6.16 11.93
C ARG A 129 11.86 -6.31 13.03
N ALA A 130 10.58 -6.14 12.69
CA ALA A 130 9.54 -6.23 13.70
C ALA A 130 9.47 -7.66 14.23
N PRO A 131 9.55 -7.85 15.55
CA PRO A 131 9.26 -9.17 16.11
C PRO A 131 7.82 -9.53 15.77
N GLN A 132 7.56 -10.80 15.53
CA GLN A 132 6.21 -11.27 15.23
C GLN A 132 5.37 -11.25 16.50
N LEU A 133 5.10 -10.07 17.01
CA LEU A 133 4.22 -9.91 18.14
C LEU A 133 2.77 -9.82 17.66
N PRO A 134 1.83 -10.36 18.43
CA PRO A 134 0.43 -10.17 18.08
C PRO A 134 0.14 -8.68 18.02
N CYS A 135 -0.48 -8.26 16.96
CA CYS A 135 -0.76 -6.86 16.76
C CYS A 135 -1.84 -6.41 17.73
N LYS A 136 -1.48 -5.53 18.63
CA LYS A 136 -2.44 -4.87 19.51
C LYS A 136 -2.79 -3.52 18.91
N CYS A 137 -3.64 -3.52 17.93
CA CYS A 137 -4.12 -2.25 17.37
C CYS A 137 -5.48 -1.92 17.94
#